data_e4720c6896bd1176fa26593d8eea836f
#
_entry.id   e4720c6896bd1176fa26593d8eea836f
#
_cell.length_a   1.000
_cell.length_b   1.000
_cell.length_c   1.000
_cell.angle_alpha   90.00
_cell.angle_beta   90.00
_cell.angle_gamma   90.00
#
_symmetry.space_group_name_H-M   'P 1'
#
loop_
_entity.id
_entity.type
_entity.pdbx_description
1 polymer ?
#
loop_
_entity_poly.entity_id
_entity_poly.type
_entity_poly.pdbx_seq_one_letter_code
_entity_poly.pdbx_strand_id
1 'polypeptide(L)' 'MITFGRKLKHLRQKNHLTQKELGMAVGFPDSCADVRIAQYESDVRTPKEDLMKIF' A
#
# COMPACT_ATOMS: atom_id res chain seq x y z
N MET A 1 16.51 -9.04 -3.67
CA MET A 1 15.79 -7.97 -4.40
C MET A 1 14.56 -7.56 -3.62
N ILE A 2 14.31 -6.26 -3.51
CA ILE A 2 13.15 -5.76 -2.79
C ILE A 2 11.92 -5.82 -3.68
N THR A 3 10.86 -6.49 -3.22
CA THR A 3 9.60 -6.54 -3.94
C THR A 3 8.83 -5.23 -3.74
N PHE A 4 7.82 -5.00 -4.57
CA PHE A 4 6.94 -3.83 -4.42
C PHE A 4 6.30 -3.83 -3.02
N GLY A 5 5.83 -4.97 -2.55
CA GLY A 5 5.19 -5.07 -1.24
C GLY A 5 6.12 -4.69 -0.09
N ARG A 6 7.36 -5.15 -0.14
CA ARG A 6 8.36 -4.80 0.88
C ARG A 6 8.69 -3.32 0.85
N LYS A 7 8.83 -2.75 -0.34
CA LYS A 7 9.09 -1.33 -0.51
C LYS A 7 7.93 -0.50 0.04
N LEU A 8 6.72 -0.89 -0.27
CA LEU A 8 5.53 -0.21 0.22
C LEU A 8 5.45 -0.24 1.74
N LYS A 9 5.67 -1.41 2.33
CA LYS A 9 5.68 -1.55 3.78
C LYS A 9 6.73 -0.67 4.44
N HIS A 10 7.93 -0.64 3.86
CA HIS A 10 9.03 0.18 4.37
C HIS A 10 8.67 1.66 4.35
N LEU A 11 8.12 2.15 3.24
CA LEU A 11 7.69 3.54 3.11
C LEU A 11 6.60 3.89 4.11
N ARG A 12 5.64 2.98 4.29
CA ARG A 12 4.56 3.17 5.25
C ARG A 12 5.11 3.31 6.67
N GLN A 13 5.99 2.40 7.08
CA GLN A 13 6.57 2.42 8.42
C GLN A 13 7.46 3.64 8.63
N LYS A 14 8.19 4.05 7.61
CA LYS A 14 9.04 5.23 7.66
C LYS A 14 8.22 6.50 7.91
N ASN A 15 6.99 6.55 7.41
CA ASN A 15 6.11 7.69 7.59
C ASN A 15 5.13 7.51 8.76
N HIS A 16 5.30 6.46 9.55
CA HIS A 16 4.47 6.16 10.73
C HIS A 16 2.98 6.04 10.40
N LEU A 17 2.67 5.45 9.24
CA LEU A 17 1.30 5.26 8.80
C LEU A 17 0.83 3.83 9.07
N THR A 18 -0.45 3.68 9.41
CA THR A 18 -1.08 2.36 9.42
C THR A 18 -1.43 1.96 7.98
N GLN A 19 -1.72 0.68 7.77
CA GLN A 19 -2.18 0.20 6.47
C GLN A 19 -3.43 0.96 6.01
N LYS A 20 -4.36 1.19 6.92
CA LYS A 20 -5.58 1.93 6.64
C LYS A 20 -5.29 3.38 6.25
N GLU A 21 -4.40 4.04 6.98
CA GLU A 21 -4.03 5.42 6.69
C GLU A 21 -3.40 5.56 5.32
N LEU A 22 -2.48 4.64 4.98
CA LEU A 22 -1.88 4.66 3.65
C LEU A 22 -2.90 4.39 2.56
N GLY A 23 -3.78 3.41 2.77
CA GLY A 23 -4.82 3.10 1.79
C GLY A 23 -5.74 4.28 1.53
N MET A 24 -6.14 4.99 2.56
CA MET A 24 -6.98 6.18 2.42
C MET A 24 -6.23 7.30 1.71
N ALA A 25 -4.95 7.45 1.98
CA ALA A 25 -4.12 8.49 1.35
C ALA A 25 -3.98 8.28 -0.16
N VAL A 26 -3.99 7.04 -0.63
CA VAL A 26 -3.91 6.74 -2.06
C VAL A 26 -5.28 6.62 -2.73
N GLY A 27 -6.36 6.86 -1.98
CA GLY A 27 -7.69 6.94 -2.55
C GLY A 27 -8.60 5.73 -2.35
N PHE A 28 -8.21 4.74 -1.56
CA PHE A 28 -9.08 3.62 -1.26
C PHE A 28 -10.15 4.00 -0.24
N PRO A 29 -11.37 3.43 -0.34
CA PRO A 29 -12.40 3.69 0.67
C PRO A 29 -12.01 3.10 2.02
N ASP A 30 -12.48 3.74 3.09
CA ASP A 30 -12.20 3.35 4.47
C ASP A 30 -12.50 1.87 4.75
N SER A 31 -13.54 1.32 4.13
CA SER A 31 -13.98 -0.06 4.36
C SER A 31 -12.99 -1.12 3.88
N CYS A 32 -12.09 -0.79 2.94
CA CYS A 32 -11.16 -1.76 2.38
C CYS A 32 -9.72 -1.25 2.27
N ALA A 33 -9.44 -0.06 2.78
CA ALA A 33 -8.11 0.53 2.65
C ALA A 33 -7.02 -0.36 3.26
N ASP A 34 -7.22 -0.83 4.47
CA ASP A 34 -6.28 -1.71 5.16
C ASP A 34 -6.10 -3.05 4.45
N VAL A 35 -7.20 -3.65 4.00
CA VAL A 35 -7.16 -4.94 3.29
C VAL A 35 -6.38 -4.80 1.98
N ARG A 36 -6.62 -3.73 1.23
CA ARG A 36 -5.93 -3.49 -0.04
C ARG A 36 -4.43 -3.32 0.17
N ILE A 37 -4.04 -2.53 1.15
CA ILE A 37 -2.62 -2.30 1.45
C ILE A 37 -1.97 -3.59 1.94
N ALA A 38 -2.65 -4.36 2.78
CA ALA A 38 -2.13 -5.64 3.24
C ALA A 38 -1.86 -6.59 2.07
N GLN A 39 -2.74 -6.65 1.10
CA GLN A 39 -2.56 -7.48 -0.09
C GLN A 39 -1.36 -7.03 -0.92
N TYR A 40 -1.16 -5.73 -1.07
CA TYR A 40 0.00 -5.21 -1.80
C TYR A 40 1.29 -5.47 -1.04
N GLU A 41 1.30 -5.31 0.27
CA GLU A 41 2.49 -5.54 1.09
C GLU A 41 2.91 -7.01 1.11
N SER A 42 1.96 -7.94 0.98
CA SER A 42 2.25 -9.37 0.92
C SER A 42 2.51 -9.88 -0.49
N ASP A 43 2.47 -9.00 -1.48
CA ASP A 43 2.66 -9.32 -2.91
C ASP A 43 1.58 -10.27 -3.48
N VAL A 44 0.45 -10.40 -2.78
CA VAL A 44 -0.70 -11.14 -3.29
C VAL A 44 -1.32 -10.42 -4.49
N ARG A 45 -1.25 -9.08 -4.47
CA ARG A 45 -1.71 -8.25 -5.57
C ARG A 45 -0.62 -7.25 -5.95
N THR A 46 -0.59 -6.92 -7.25
CA THR A 46 0.25 -5.84 -7.77
C THR A 46 -0.68 -4.70 -8.19
N PRO A 47 -0.41 -3.45 -7.76
CA PRO A 47 -1.26 -2.34 -8.16
C PRO A 47 -1.16 -2.07 -9.65
N LYS A 48 -2.20 -1.46 -10.21
CA LYS A 48 -2.18 -1.02 -11.60
C LYS A 48 -1.17 0.11 -11.78
N GLU A 49 -0.73 0.32 -13.01
CA GLU A 49 0.33 1.28 -13.33
C GLU A 49 0.04 2.69 -12.81
N ASP A 50 -1.18 3.19 -13.02
CA ASP A 50 -1.54 4.53 -12.55
C ASP A 50 -1.57 4.63 -11.03
N LEU A 51 -1.88 3.56 -10.32
CA LEU A 51 -1.80 3.53 -8.87
C LEU A 51 -0.35 3.51 -8.40
N MET A 52 0.54 2.84 -9.15
CA MET A 52 1.96 2.81 -8.84
C MET A 52 2.61 4.20 -8.92
N LYS A 53 2.07 5.09 -9.74
CA LYS A 53 2.55 6.47 -9.85
C LYS A 53 2.29 7.28 -8.58
N ILE A 54 1.31 6.89 -7.78
CA ILE A 54 0.99 7.56 -6.52
C ILE A 54 2.01 7.16 -5.45
N PHE A 55 2.48 5.93 -5.52
CA PHE A 55 3.48 5.44 -4.58
C PHE A 55 4.89 5.86 -5.00
#